data_a8bc873f1dd27f8dda42e8a0c245d9c9
#
_entry.id   a8bc873f1dd27f8dda42e8a0c245d9c9
#
_cell.length_a   1.000
_cell.length_b   1.000
_cell.length_c   1.000
_cell.angle_alpha   90.00
_cell.angle_beta   90.00
_cell.angle_gamma   90.00
#
_symmetry.space_group_name_H-M   'P 1'
#
loop_
_entity.id
_entity.type
_entity.pdbx_description
1 polymer ?
#
loop_
_entity_poly.entity_id
_entity_poly.type
_entity_poly.pdbx_seq_one_letter_code
_entity_poly.pdbx_strand_id
1 'polypeptide(L)'
;MNYSVTTQEFMMLAAKEPVNVLDLRDHDLDESFELLEGSNVLQIPLTQLPNCLNQLDKGKTYYLFTQFGVRSKTMAQFLRNEGFQVTNVIGGTSAYQQYLAS
;
A
#
# COMPACT_ATOMS: atom_id res chain seq x y z
N MET A 1 -8.23 1.63 -17.27
CA MET A 1 -7.47 2.47 -16.34
C MET A 1 -6.62 1.59 -15.46
N ASN A 2 -5.32 1.87 -15.37
CA ASN A 2 -4.41 1.04 -14.58
C ASN A 2 -4.32 1.58 -13.15
N TYR A 3 -4.73 0.78 -12.19
CA TYR A 3 -4.75 1.15 -10.79
C TYR A 3 -3.61 0.50 -10.02
N SER A 4 -2.53 0.20 -10.72
CA SER A 4 -1.34 -0.41 -10.13
C SER A 4 -0.10 0.35 -10.57
N VAL A 5 0.89 0.39 -9.71
CA VAL A 5 2.20 0.95 -10.03
C VAL A 5 3.27 -0.07 -9.67
N THR A 6 4.42 0.04 -10.34
CA THR A 6 5.58 -0.77 -9.98
C THR A 6 6.26 -0.19 -8.75
N THR A 7 7.18 -0.95 -8.14
CA THR A 7 8.00 -0.44 -7.04
C THR A 7 8.77 0.81 -7.48
N GLN A 8 9.35 0.80 -8.69
CA GLN A 8 10.12 1.93 -9.19
C GLN A 8 9.24 3.18 -9.33
N GLU A 9 8.04 3.02 -9.90
CA GLU A 9 7.11 4.13 -10.03
C GLU A 9 6.69 4.67 -8.67
N PHE A 10 6.42 3.78 -7.71
CA PHE A 10 6.09 4.18 -6.35
C PHE A 10 7.23 4.98 -5.72
N MET A 11 8.47 4.51 -5.86
CA MET A 11 9.63 5.19 -5.29
C MET A 11 9.81 6.58 -5.89
N MET A 12 9.56 6.75 -7.18
CA MET A 12 9.62 8.05 -7.83
C MET A 12 8.58 9.01 -7.28
N LEU A 13 7.37 8.52 -7.03
CA LEU A 13 6.30 9.35 -6.46
C LEU A 13 6.63 9.73 -5.01
N ALA A 14 7.11 8.77 -4.22
CA ALA A 14 7.44 8.99 -2.82
C ALA A 14 8.62 9.97 -2.65
N ALA A 15 9.50 10.05 -3.63
CA ALA A 15 10.63 10.98 -3.61
C ALA A 15 10.20 12.43 -3.84
N LYS A 16 9.05 12.64 -4.49
CA LYS A 16 8.57 14.00 -4.81
C LYS A 16 7.75 14.61 -3.69
N GLU A 17 6.96 13.78 -2.99
CA GLU A 17 6.09 14.26 -1.92
C GLU A 17 5.75 13.11 -0.98
N PRO A 18 5.33 13.40 0.26
CA PRO A 18 4.91 12.34 1.19
C PRO A 18 3.73 11.56 0.61
N VAL A 19 3.75 10.24 0.76
CA VAL A 19 2.70 9.35 0.27
C VAL A 19 2.01 8.69 1.46
N ASN A 20 0.75 8.31 1.24
CA ASN A 20 -0.02 7.56 2.22
C ASN A 20 0.01 6.09 1.83
N VAL A 21 0.41 5.25 2.77
CA VAL A 21 0.58 3.82 2.53
C VAL A 21 -0.31 3.01 3.46
N LEU A 22 -1.03 2.06 2.88
CA LEU A 22 -1.74 1.05 3.66
C LEU A 22 -0.93 -0.24 3.62
N ASP A 23 -0.38 -0.60 4.76
CA ASP A 23 0.30 -1.88 4.95
C ASP A 23 -0.74 -2.90 5.40
N LEU A 24 -1.10 -3.81 4.50
CA LEU A 24 -2.15 -4.79 4.72
C LEU A 24 -1.61 -6.13 5.18
N ARG A 25 -0.32 -6.20 5.50
CA ARG A 25 0.28 -7.44 5.98
C ARG A 25 -0.21 -7.77 7.38
N ASP A 26 -0.16 -9.06 7.71
CA ASP A 26 -0.49 -9.51 9.05
C ASP A 26 0.60 -9.03 10.02
N HIS A 27 0.17 -8.52 11.19
CA HIS A 27 1.09 -7.98 12.20
C HIS A 27 1.92 -9.06 12.89
N ASP A 28 1.59 -10.34 12.71
CA ASP A 28 2.35 -11.45 13.27
C ASP A 28 3.66 -11.70 12.53
N LEU A 29 3.89 -11.01 11.42
CA LEU A 29 5.15 -11.10 10.69
C LEU A 29 6.14 -10.12 11.31
N ASP A 30 7.27 -10.65 11.77
CA ASP A 30 8.32 -9.87 12.45
C ASP A 30 9.11 -8.96 11.50
N GLU A 31 8.71 -8.85 10.25
CA GLU A 31 9.42 -8.04 9.28
C GLU A 31 8.97 -6.59 9.34
N SER A 32 9.89 -5.71 9.72
CA SER A 32 9.65 -4.28 9.63
C SER A 32 9.64 -3.85 8.16
N PHE A 33 8.73 -2.96 7.85
CA PHE A 33 8.62 -2.38 6.51
C PHE A 33 9.03 -0.92 6.61
N GLU A 34 10.23 -0.62 6.17
CA GLU A 34 10.78 0.73 6.22
C GLU A 34 10.51 1.44 4.90
N LEU A 35 9.82 2.56 4.98
CA LEU A 35 9.55 3.41 3.84
C LEU A 35 10.46 4.63 3.85
N LEU A 36 10.44 5.38 2.75
CA LEU A 36 11.12 6.65 2.68
C LEU A 36 10.62 7.60 3.75
N GLU A 37 11.53 8.42 4.27
CA GLU A 37 11.21 9.42 5.27
C GLU A 37 10.07 10.32 4.77
N GLY A 38 9.14 10.64 5.66
CA GLY A 38 7.98 11.47 5.34
C GLY A 38 6.75 10.71 4.87
N SER A 39 6.87 9.40 4.62
CA SER A 39 5.70 8.59 4.27
C SER A 39 4.81 8.34 5.47
N ASN A 40 3.50 8.35 5.26
CA ASN A 40 2.52 8.06 6.28
C ASN A 40 2.04 6.61 6.11
N VAL A 41 2.37 5.76 7.07
CA VAL A 41 2.01 4.34 7.00
C VAL A 41 0.90 4.04 7.99
N LEU A 42 -0.19 3.49 7.48
CA LEU A 42 -1.29 2.99 8.30
C LEU A 42 -1.31 1.47 8.16
N GLN A 43 -1.13 0.79 9.29
CA GLN A 43 -1.09 -0.68 9.30
C GLN A 43 -2.46 -1.22 9.67
N ILE A 44 -3.12 -1.85 8.71
CA ILE A 44 -4.43 -2.49 8.92
C ILE A 44 -4.35 -3.87 8.28
N PRO A 45 -4.44 -4.96 9.05
CA PRO A 45 -4.44 -6.30 8.45
C PRO A 45 -5.56 -6.44 7.42
N LEU A 46 -5.26 -7.12 6.33
CA LEU A 46 -6.19 -7.26 5.21
C LEU A 46 -7.55 -7.79 5.65
N THR A 47 -7.56 -8.73 6.58
CA THR A 47 -8.80 -9.34 7.08
C THR A 47 -9.65 -8.37 7.90
N GLN A 48 -9.05 -7.33 8.45
CA GLN A 48 -9.75 -6.34 9.27
C GLN A 48 -10.15 -5.10 8.49
N LEU A 49 -9.60 -4.91 7.30
CA LEU A 49 -9.80 -3.69 6.54
C LEU A 49 -11.28 -3.36 6.28
N PRO A 50 -12.16 -4.32 5.93
CA PRO A 50 -13.56 -4.00 5.71
C PRO A 50 -14.26 -3.38 6.93
N ASN A 51 -13.76 -3.66 8.13
CA ASN A 51 -14.32 -3.12 9.38
C ASN A 51 -13.62 -1.83 9.81
N CYS A 52 -12.62 -1.36 9.06
CA CYS A 52 -11.81 -0.21 9.42
C CYS A 52 -11.89 0.91 8.38
N LEU A 53 -12.90 0.90 7.52
CA LEU A 53 -13.03 1.90 6.45
C LEU A 53 -13.17 3.32 7.00
N ASN A 54 -13.69 3.48 8.21
CA ASN A 54 -13.83 4.78 8.85
C ASN A 54 -12.48 5.40 9.24
N GLN A 55 -11.40 4.64 9.22
CA GLN A 55 -10.05 5.15 9.46
C GLN A 55 -9.42 5.75 8.21
N LEU A 56 -10.05 5.55 7.05
CA LEU A 56 -9.53 6.03 5.78
C LEU A 56 -10.20 7.32 5.36
N ASP A 57 -9.46 8.15 4.66
CA ASP A 57 -9.93 9.46 4.17
C ASP A 57 -10.13 9.36 2.65
N LYS A 58 -11.35 9.61 2.17
CA LYS A 58 -11.66 9.55 0.74
C LYS A 58 -10.99 10.67 -0.04
N GLY A 59 -10.49 11.70 0.62
CA GLY A 59 -9.75 12.78 -0.01
C GLY A 59 -8.27 12.47 -0.22
N LYS A 60 -7.78 11.34 0.28
CA LYS A 60 -6.38 10.94 0.17
C LYS A 60 -6.22 9.78 -0.80
N THR A 61 -5.05 9.68 -1.43
CA THR A 61 -4.68 8.54 -2.25
C THR A 61 -3.80 7.60 -1.43
N TYR A 62 -4.19 6.34 -1.36
CA TYR A 62 -3.44 5.34 -0.60
C TYR A 62 -2.77 4.34 -1.53
N TYR A 63 -1.52 4.00 -1.22
CA TYR A 63 -0.77 2.94 -1.90
C TYR A 63 -0.81 1.69 -1.04
N LEU A 64 -1.29 0.59 -1.64
CA LEU A 64 -1.55 -0.64 -0.90
C LEU A 64 -0.39 -1.61 -1.03
N PHE A 65 0.08 -2.12 0.11
CA PHE A 65 1.13 -3.13 0.17
C PHE A 65 0.63 -4.39 0.86
N THR A 66 0.83 -5.53 0.20
CA THR A 66 0.84 -6.85 0.82
C THR A 66 2.22 -7.44 0.58
N GLN A 67 2.47 -8.67 1.03
CA GLN A 67 3.80 -9.25 0.89
C GLN A 67 4.22 -9.39 -0.58
N PHE A 68 3.32 -9.87 -1.45
CA PHE A 68 3.61 -10.12 -2.86
C PHE A 68 2.75 -9.32 -3.83
N GLY A 69 1.87 -8.47 -3.34
CA GLY A 69 1.04 -7.60 -4.18
C GLY A 69 -0.21 -8.25 -4.76
N VAL A 70 -0.46 -9.54 -4.52
CA VAL A 70 -1.61 -10.24 -5.10
C VAL A 70 -2.91 -9.88 -4.38
N ARG A 71 -2.89 -9.95 -3.05
CA ARG A 71 -4.08 -9.66 -2.24
C ARG A 71 -4.43 -8.18 -2.26
N SER A 72 -3.43 -7.31 -2.34
CA SER A 72 -3.68 -5.87 -2.39
C SER A 72 -4.39 -5.46 -3.68
N LYS A 73 -4.17 -6.18 -4.78
CA LYS A 73 -4.87 -5.89 -6.03
C LYS A 73 -6.39 -6.07 -5.88
N THR A 74 -6.80 -7.17 -5.26
CA THR A 74 -8.23 -7.44 -5.00
C THR A 74 -8.80 -6.41 -4.03
N MET A 75 -8.05 -6.08 -2.97
CA MET A 75 -8.49 -5.11 -1.99
C MET A 75 -8.59 -3.71 -2.57
N ALA A 76 -7.68 -3.35 -3.50
CA ALA A 76 -7.75 -2.06 -4.17
C ALA A 76 -9.06 -1.91 -4.93
N GLN A 77 -9.50 -2.96 -5.61
CA GLN A 77 -10.77 -2.92 -6.32
C GLN A 77 -11.95 -2.77 -5.35
N PHE A 78 -11.91 -3.49 -4.24
CA PHE A 78 -12.94 -3.36 -3.20
C PHE A 78 -13.02 -1.92 -2.67
N LEU A 79 -11.89 -1.34 -2.33
CA LEU A 79 -11.86 0.02 -1.78
C LEU A 79 -12.32 1.07 -2.80
N ARG A 80 -12.00 0.87 -4.08
CA ARG A 80 -12.49 1.77 -5.13
C ARG A 80 -13.99 1.73 -5.25
N ASN A 81 -14.57 0.53 -5.16
CA ASN A 81 -16.01 0.38 -5.20
C ASN A 81 -16.67 1.08 -4.00
N GLU A 82 -15.94 1.23 -2.90
CA GLU A 82 -16.40 1.96 -1.73
C GLU A 82 -16.11 3.48 -1.80
N GLY A 83 -15.51 3.95 -2.89
CA GLY A 83 -15.30 5.37 -3.12
C GLY A 83 -13.92 5.90 -2.71
N PHE A 84 -12.97 5.02 -2.38
CA PHE A 84 -11.62 5.43 -1.99
C PHE A 84 -10.69 5.49 -3.19
N GLN A 85 -9.69 6.37 -3.12
CA GLN A 85 -8.64 6.47 -4.12
C GLN A 85 -7.44 5.63 -3.67
N VAL A 86 -7.24 4.50 -4.33
CA VAL A 86 -6.20 3.55 -3.94
C VAL A 86 -5.47 3.03 -5.17
N THR A 87 -4.21 2.68 -4.97
CA THR A 87 -3.34 2.13 -6.00
C THR A 87 -2.58 0.95 -5.42
N ASN A 88 -2.61 -0.18 -6.12
CA ASN A 88 -1.85 -1.36 -5.73
C ASN A 88 -0.38 -1.19 -6.11
N VAL A 89 0.55 -1.56 -5.23
CA VAL A 89 1.98 -1.62 -5.57
C VAL A 89 2.32 -3.05 -5.96
N ILE A 90 2.65 -3.24 -7.24
CA ILE A 90 2.93 -4.54 -7.83
C ILE A 90 4.14 -5.19 -7.14
N GLY A 91 3.99 -6.46 -6.78
CA GLY A 91 5.05 -7.21 -6.10
C GLY A 91 5.13 -6.98 -4.61
N GLY A 92 4.41 -6.00 -4.09
CA GLY A 92 4.28 -5.74 -2.66
C GLY A 92 5.59 -5.41 -1.96
N THR A 93 5.66 -5.72 -0.67
CA THR A 93 6.87 -5.45 0.13
C THR A 93 8.05 -6.30 -0.33
N SER A 94 7.82 -7.47 -0.88
CA SER A 94 8.90 -8.32 -1.40
C SER A 94 9.66 -7.62 -2.53
N ALA A 95 8.94 -7.09 -3.52
CA ALA A 95 9.56 -6.35 -4.62
C ALA A 95 10.23 -5.07 -4.13
N TYR A 96 9.59 -4.38 -3.18
CA TYR A 96 10.15 -3.16 -2.60
C TYR A 96 11.48 -3.43 -1.91
N GLN A 97 11.57 -4.51 -1.12
CA GLN A 97 12.81 -4.88 -0.44
C GLN A 97 13.90 -5.26 -1.43
N GLN A 98 13.55 -5.97 -2.51
CA GLN A 98 14.51 -6.30 -3.55
C GLN A 98 15.03 -5.05 -4.26
N TYR A 99 14.15 -4.08 -4.49
CA TYR A 99 14.55 -2.81 -5.11
C TYR A 99 15.57 -2.08 -4.23
N LEU A 100 15.34 -2.04 -2.91
CA LEU A 100 16.26 -1.39 -1.99
C LEU A 100 17.61 -2.09 -1.90
N ALA A 101 17.64 -3.40 -2.11
CA ALA A 101 18.86 -4.21 -2.02
C ALA A 101 19.69 -4.18 -3.31
N SER A 102 19.13 -3.70 -4.41
CA SER A 102 19.82 -3.70 -5.71
C SER A 102 20.78 -2.54 -5.87
#